data_92068778d504d7844b1f8aea19dd64c2
#
_entry.id   92068778d504d7844b1f8aea19dd64c2
#
_cell.length_a   1.000
_cell.length_b   1.000
_cell.length_c   1.000
_cell.angle_alpha   90.00
_cell.angle_beta   90.00
_cell.angle_gamma   90.00
#
_symmetry.space_group_name_H-M   'P 1'
#
loop_
_entity.id
_entity.type
_entity.pdbx_description
1 polymer ?
#
loop_
_entity_poly.entity_id
_entity_poly.type
_entity_poly.pdbx_seq_one_letter_code
_entity_poly.pdbx_strand_id
1 'polypeptide(L)' 'MEEVHGYRGHSIRFKVQRSPTTLYWRARGTIEYTEAGKFWTFIMTGAIDTVTTEAEAKHGFLQQAQKWVNDRLDS' A
#
# COMPACT_ATOMS: atom_id res chain seq x y z
N MET A 1 -13.53 -1.41 2.72
CA MET A 1 -13.09 -0.84 4.01
C MET A 1 -11.64 -0.41 3.91
N GLU A 2 -11.34 0.76 4.44
CA GLU A 2 -9.99 1.31 4.42
C GLU A 2 -9.21 0.86 5.66
N GLU A 3 -7.94 0.52 5.48
CA GLU A 3 -7.07 0.16 6.59
C GLU A 3 -5.88 1.11 6.65
N VAL A 4 -5.35 1.31 7.85
CA VAL A 4 -4.17 2.15 8.08
C VAL A 4 -3.18 1.36 8.92
N HIS A 5 -1.94 1.26 8.45
CA HIS A 5 -0.86 0.58 9.15
C HIS A 5 0.33 1.51 9.32
N GLY A 6 0.83 1.62 10.54
CA GLY A 6 2.05 2.38 10.81
C GLY A 6 3.28 1.53 10.56
N TYR A 7 4.31 2.11 9.91
CA TYR A 7 5.56 1.42 9.66
C TYR A 7 6.71 2.42 9.57
N ARG A 8 7.64 2.35 10.51
CA ARG A 8 8.83 3.20 10.56
C ARG A 8 8.52 4.71 10.38
N GLY A 9 7.50 5.18 11.10
CA GLY A 9 7.11 6.60 11.06
C GLY A 9 6.28 6.99 9.83
N HIS A 10 5.87 6.03 9.04
CA HIS A 10 5.01 6.24 7.88
C HIS A 10 3.63 5.64 8.13
N SER A 11 2.60 6.26 7.58
CA SER A 11 1.23 5.73 7.64
C SER A 11 0.88 5.15 6.28
N ILE A 12 0.67 3.84 6.23
CA ILE A 12 0.27 3.13 5.01
C ILE A 12 -1.25 3.00 5.06
N ARG A 13 -1.93 3.75 4.21
CA ARG A 13 -3.39 3.77 4.14
C ARG A 13 -3.81 3.14 2.83
N PHE A 14 -4.65 2.12 2.88
CA PHE A 14 -5.03 1.40 1.67
C PHE A 14 -6.41 0.80 1.75
N LYS A 15 -6.91 0.42 0.58
CA LYS A 15 -8.21 -0.19 0.39
C LYS A 15 -8.05 -1.39 -0.53
N VAL A 16 -8.67 -2.50 -0.18
CA VAL A 16 -8.67 -3.71 -1.00
C VAL A 16 -10.04 -3.87 -1.62
N GLN A 17 -10.08 -4.05 -2.93
CA GLN A 17 -11.32 -4.18 -3.68
C GLN A 17 -11.22 -5.32 -4.67
N ARG A 18 -12.37 -5.97 -4.93
CA ARG A 18 -12.48 -6.98 -5.95
C ARG A 18 -12.94 -6.32 -7.25
N SER A 19 -12.26 -6.62 -8.34
CA SER A 19 -12.68 -6.13 -9.65
C SER A 19 -14.00 -6.77 -10.05
N PRO A 20 -15.00 -6.00 -10.47
CA PRO A 20 -16.28 -6.59 -10.90
C PRO A 20 -16.18 -7.33 -12.23
N THR A 21 -15.15 -7.06 -13.03
CA THR A 21 -15.02 -7.65 -14.36
C THR A 21 -14.07 -8.85 -14.39
N THR A 22 -12.97 -8.80 -13.63
CA THR A 22 -11.94 -9.83 -13.67
C THR A 22 -11.99 -10.79 -12.49
N LEU A 23 -12.72 -10.45 -11.44
CA LEU A 23 -12.82 -11.21 -10.19
C LEU A 23 -11.51 -11.31 -9.42
N TYR A 24 -10.48 -10.57 -9.81
CA TYR A 24 -9.23 -10.49 -9.06
C TYR A 24 -9.32 -9.39 -8.01
N TRP A 25 -8.59 -9.57 -6.94
CA TRP A 25 -8.50 -8.57 -5.89
C TRP A 25 -7.36 -7.59 -6.16
N ARG A 26 -7.57 -6.35 -5.74
CA ARG A 26 -6.63 -5.26 -6.00
C ARG A 26 -6.55 -4.38 -4.77
N ALA A 27 -5.35 -3.95 -4.42
CA ALA A 27 -5.15 -2.99 -3.34
C ALA A 27 -4.54 -1.72 -3.90
N ARG A 28 -4.97 -0.57 -3.36
CA ARG A 28 -4.36 0.71 -3.68
C ARG A 28 -4.47 1.62 -2.48
N GLY A 29 -3.55 2.58 -2.38
CA GLY A 29 -3.56 3.49 -1.27
C GLY A 29 -2.44 4.50 -1.33
N THR A 30 -2.10 5.01 -0.16
CA THR A 30 -1.09 6.04 -0.04
C THR A 30 -0.15 5.73 1.10
N ILE A 31 1.08 6.24 1.00
CA ILE A 31 2.03 6.25 2.10
C ILE A 31 2.22 7.70 2.50
N GLU A 32 1.86 8.03 3.74
CA GLU A 32 1.91 9.39 4.26
C GLU A 32 3.03 9.51 5.30
N TYR A 33 3.80 10.56 5.22
CA TYR A 33 4.91 10.77 6.15
C TYR A 33 5.28 12.25 6.23
N THR A 34 6.02 12.61 7.27
CA THR A 34 6.54 13.97 7.48
C THR A 34 8.05 13.95 7.34
N GLU A 35 8.59 14.90 6.59
CA GLU A 35 10.03 15.06 6.43
C GLU A 35 10.37 16.54 6.33
N ALA A 36 11.38 16.97 7.09
CA ALA A 36 11.82 18.38 7.12
C ALA A 36 10.66 19.35 7.40
N GLY A 37 9.74 18.96 8.28
CA GLY A 37 8.58 19.77 8.64
C GLY A 37 7.49 19.83 7.61
N LYS A 38 7.59 19.04 6.54
CA LYS A 38 6.58 18.99 5.47
C LYS A 38 5.88 17.64 5.45
N PHE A 39 4.60 17.66 5.13
CA PHE A 39 3.78 16.47 4.96
C PHE A 39 3.84 15.99 3.51
N TRP A 40 4.13 14.72 3.32
CA TRP A 40 4.25 14.11 2.01
C TRP A 40 3.27 12.96 1.87
N THR A 41 2.79 12.76 0.65
CA THR A 41 1.93 11.64 0.30
C THR A 41 2.44 11.00 -0.97
N PHE A 42 2.69 9.68 -0.92
CA PHE A 42 3.05 8.90 -2.09
C PHE A 42 1.88 8.01 -2.46
N ILE A 43 1.39 8.12 -3.69
CA ILE A 43 0.28 7.29 -4.18
C ILE A 43 0.84 5.99 -4.71
N MET A 44 0.32 4.86 -4.20
CA MET A 44 0.80 3.55 -4.57
C MET A 44 -0.34 2.66 -5.04
N THR A 45 -0.12 1.98 -6.17
CA THR A 45 -1.06 0.99 -6.68
C THR A 45 -0.37 -0.36 -6.64
N GLY A 46 -1.00 -1.36 -6.03
CA GLY A 46 -0.43 -2.69 -5.97
C GLY A 46 -0.42 -3.37 -7.32
N ALA A 47 0.53 -4.29 -7.51
CA ALA A 47 0.57 -5.14 -8.69
C ALA A 47 -0.64 -6.08 -8.67
N ILE A 48 -1.22 -6.36 -9.84
CA ILE A 48 -2.62 -6.62 -9.91
C ILE A 48 -3.00 -7.97 -10.47
N ASP A 49 -2.15 -8.59 -11.22
CA ASP A 49 -2.69 -9.36 -12.34
C ASP A 49 -3.22 -10.74 -12.02
N THR A 50 -2.89 -11.31 -10.88
CA THR A 50 -3.26 -12.70 -10.59
C THR A 50 -3.65 -12.95 -9.15
N VAL A 51 -3.98 -11.92 -8.40
CA VAL A 51 -4.32 -12.09 -6.98
C VAL A 51 -5.77 -12.49 -6.85
N THR A 52 -5.99 -13.70 -6.33
CA THR A 52 -7.32 -14.30 -6.28
C THR A 52 -8.00 -14.19 -4.92
N THR A 53 -7.29 -13.74 -3.89
CA THR A 53 -7.87 -13.57 -2.55
C THR A 53 -7.59 -12.17 -2.01
N GLU A 54 -8.48 -11.72 -1.13
CA GLU A 54 -8.31 -10.45 -0.43
C GLU A 54 -7.03 -10.44 0.40
N ALA A 55 -6.75 -11.54 1.10
CA ALA A 55 -5.57 -11.65 1.96
C ALA A 55 -4.27 -11.51 1.16
N GLU A 56 -4.20 -12.10 -0.03
CA GLU A 56 -3.03 -11.97 -0.90
C GLU A 56 -2.84 -10.54 -1.40
N ALA A 57 -3.93 -9.87 -1.77
CA ALA A 57 -3.87 -8.48 -2.22
C ALA A 57 -3.36 -7.57 -1.09
N LYS A 58 -3.89 -7.75 0.10
CA LYS A 58 -3.47 -6.99 1.28
C LYS A 58 -2.00 -7.22 1.59
N HIS A 59 -1.59 -8.49 1.65
CA HIS A 59 -0.22 -8.87 1.98
C HIS A 59 0.77 -8.32 0.95
N GLY A 60 0.46 -8.46 -0.33
CA GLY A 60 1.30 -7.95 -1.41
C GLY A 60 1.45 -6.44 -1.38
N PHE A 61 0.35 -5.72 -1.12
CA PHE A 61 0.40 -4.27 -0.99
C PHE A 61 1.28 -3.85 0.18
N LEU A 62 1.10 -4.47 1.33
CA LEU A 62 1.87 -4.14 2.52
C LEU A 62 3.37 -4.42 2.32
N GLN A 63 3.72 -5.52 1.66
CA GLN A 63 5.11 -5.82 1.36
C GLN A 63 5.73 -4.76 0.45
N GLN A 64 5.03 -4.34 -0.58
CA GLN A 64 5.51 -3.31 -1.49
C GLN A 64 5.65 -1.97 -0.77
N ALA A 65 4.68 -1.61 0.06
CA ALA A 65 4.72 -0.37 0.82
C ALA A 65 5.89 -0.36 1.79
N GLN A 66 6.10 -1.45 2.51
CA GLN A 66 7.22 -1.56 3.45
C GLN A 66 8.56 -1.52 2.72
N LYS A 67 8.66 -2.16 1.57
CA LYS A 67 9.87 -2.09 0.75
C LYS A 67 10.16 -0.65 0.31
N TRP A 68 9.14 0.06 -0.13
CA TRP A 68 9.29 1.46 -0.53
C TRP A 68 9.83 2.31 0.63
N VAL A 69 9.26 2.13 1.82
CA VAL A 69 9.69 2.85 3.02
C VAL A 69 11.15 2.50 3.36
N ASN A 70 11.49 1.20 3.34
CA ASN A 70 12.84 0.76 3.64
C ASN A 70 13.85 1.32 2.62
N ASP A 71 13.53 1.26 1.34
CA ASP A 71 14.42 1.78 0.29
C ASP A 71 14.62 3.29 0.46
N ARG A 72 13.58 4.01 0.84
CA ARG A 72 13.65 5.44 1.08
C ARG A 72 14.54 5.78 2.29
N LEU A 73 14.41 5.04 3.38
CA LEU A 73 15.12 5.32 4.63
C LEU A 73 16.56 4.78 4.64
N ASP A 74 16.80 3.69 3.95
CA ASP A 74 18.08 2.98 3.98
C ASP A 74 18.97 3.30 2.77
N SER A 75 18.53 4.17 1.90
CA SER A 75 19.33 4.58 0.74
C SER A 75 20.32 5.69 1.05
#